data_7c2b33716da1d6ff64a41c6be103a23d
#
_entry.id   7c2b33716da1d6ff64a41c6be103a23d
#
_cell.length_a   1.000
_cell.length_b   1.000
_cell.length_c   1.000
_cell.angle_alpha   90.00
_cell.angle_beta   90.00
_cell.angle_gamma   90.00
#
_symmetry.space_group_name_H-M   'P 1'
#
loop_
_entity.id
_entity.type
_entity.pdbx_description
1 polymer ?
#
loop_
_entity_poly.entity_id
_entity_poly.type
_entity_poly.pdbx_seq_one_letter_code
_entity_poly.pdbx_strand_id
1 'polypeptide(L)' 'MNETLKKAIKFAVKSPKYIDFAETLLEIKRTTRAYEEATLKKDWDGAYDISIALVDLTHDLEDIARQMLNDQK' A
#
# COMPACT_ATOMS: atom_id res chain seq x y z
N MET A 1 -12.11 0.09 -10.67
CA MET A 1 -11.24 0.77 -9.69
C MET A 1 -12.12 1.38 -8.61
N ASN A 2 -11.73 1.25 -7.36
CA ASN A 2 -12.56 1.77 -6.28
C ASN A 2 -12.42 3.30 -6.14
N GLU A 3 -13.32 3.90 -5.39
CA GLU A 3 -13.37 5.35 -5.20
C GLU A 3 -12.11 5.89 -4.55
N THR A 4 -11.51 5.13 -3.63
CA THR A 4 -10.30 5.57 -2.94
C THR A 4 -9.14 5.77 -3.91
N LEU A 5 -8.95 4.83 -4.83
CA LEU A 5 -7.90 4.94 -5.84
C LEU A 5 -8.18 6.09 -6.82
N LYS A 6 -9.44 6.28 -7.21
CA LYS A 6 -9.81 7.39 -8.08
C LYS A 6 -9.48 8.73 -7.43
N LYS A 7 -9.81 8.88 -6.15
CA LYS A 7 -9.49 10.10 -5.41
C LYS A 7 -8.00 10.32 -5.29
N ALA A 8 -7.25 9.27 -4.99
CA ALA A 8 -5.80 9.36 -4.89
C ALA A 8 -5.17 9.81 -6.20
N ILE A 9 -5.59 9.23 -7.32
CA ILE A 9 -5.10 9.59 -8.64
C ILE A 9 -5.44 11.05 -8.96
N LYS A 10 -6.65 11.48 -8.65
CA LYS A 10 -7.10 12.85 -8.87
C LYS A 10 -6.25 13.86 -8.10
N PHE A 11 -5.93 13.54 -6.85
CA PHE A 11 -5.08 14.41 -6.03
C PHE A 11 -3.61 14.33 -6.46
N ALA A 12 -3.18 13.23 -7.05
CA ALA A 12 -1.81 13.07 -7.54
C ALA A 12 -1.44 14.13 -8.56
N VAL A 13 -2.41 14.62 -9.32
CA VAL A 13 -2.20 15.71 -10.27
C VAL A 13 -1.75 16.99 -9.56
N LYS A 14 -2.12 17.15 -8.30
CA LYS A 14 -1.83 18.34 -7.51
C LYS A 14 -0.68 18.14 -6.53
N SER A 15 -0.36 16.90 -6.15
CA SER A 15 0.67 16.62 -5.16
C SER A 15 1.36 15.29 -5.43
N PRO A 16 2.71 15.29 -5.54
CA PRO A 16 3.47 14.05 -5.73
C PRO A 16 3.25 13.03 -4.61
N LYS A 17 2.94 13.49 -3.41
CA LYS A 17 2.70 12.58 -2.26
C LYS A 17 1.50 11.69 -2.49
N TYR A 18 0.49 12.17 -3.21
CA TYR A 18 -0.68 11.34 -3.52
C TYR A 18 -0.36 10.28 -4.56
N ILE A 19 0.63 10.51 -5.41
CA ILE A 19 1.10 9.49 -6.37
C ILE A 19 1.72 8.35 -5.58
N ASP A 20 2.60 8.66 -4.62
CA ASP A 20 3.24 7.66 -3.76
C ASP A 20 2.19 6.88 -2.96
N PHE A 21 1.18 7.57 -2.44
CA PHE A 21 0.09 6.94 -1.71
C PHE A 21 -0.64 5.91 -2.58
N ALA A 22 -1.02 6.29 -3.80
CA ALA A 22 -1.76 5.42 -4.69
C ALA A 22 -0.94 4.19 -5.09
N GLU A 23 0.33 4.38 -5.41
CA GLU A 23 1.23 3.28 -5.77
C GLU A 23 1.43 2.31 -4.61
N THR A 24 1.68 2.84 -3.42
CA THR A 24 1.86 2.02 -2.22
C THR A 24 0.60 1.22 -1.92
N LEU A 25 -0.57 1.83 -2.04
CA LEU A 25 -1.84 1.15 -1.80
C LEU A 25 -2.06 0.01 -2.80
N LEU A 26 -1.72 0.21 -4.06
CA LEU A 26 -1.80 -0.85 -5.07
C LEU A 26 -0.86 -2.01 -4.75
N GLU A 27 0.36 -1.71 -4.34
CA GLU A 27 1.32 -2.75 -3.96
C GLU A 27 0.84 -3.54 -2.75
N ILE A 28 0.24 -2.88 -1.76
CA ILE A 28 -0.34 -3.55 -0.60
C ILE A 28 -1.44 -4.53 -1.04
N LYS A 29 -2.30 -4.12 -1.97
CA LYS A 29 -3.37 -4.99 -2.46
C LYS A 29 -2.82 -6.21 -3.17
N ARG A 30 -1.82 -6.03 -4.04
CA ARG A 30 -1.19 -7.14 -4.75
C ARG A 30 -0.49 -8.09 -3.79
N THR A 31 0.23 -7.54 -2.83
CA THR A 31 0.99 -8.32 -1.85
C THR A 31 0.05 -9.08 -0.93
N THR A 32 -1.07 -8.47 -0.53
CA THR A 32 -2.09 -9.14 0.28
C THR A 32 -2.68 -10.33 -0.47
N ARG A 33 -2.96 -10.18 -1.76
CA ARG A 33 -3.47 -11.28 -2.59
C ARG A 33 -2.47 -12.43 -2.66
N ALA A 34 -1.19 -12.10 -2.84
CA ALA A 34 -0.14 -13.12 -2.86
C ALA A 34 -0.05 -13.83 -1.51
N TYR A 35 -0.22 -13.12 -0.41
CA TYR A 35 -0.24 -13.71 0.92
C TYR A 35 -1.40 -14.70 1.07
N GLU A 36 -2.59 -14.31 0.63
CA GLU A 36 -3.75 -15.19 0.66
C GLU A 36 -3.50 -16.48 -0.13
N GLU A 37 -2.95 -16.35 -1.33
CA GLU A 37 -2.64 -17.52 -2.17
C GLU A 37 -1.62 -18.44 -1.50
N ALA A 38 -0.57 -17.87 -0.92
CA ALA A 38 0.45 -18.66 -0.24
C ALA A 38 -0.14 -19.43 0.95
N THR A 39 -0.99 -18.77 1.74
CA THR A 39 -1.62 -19.42 2.89
C THR A 39 -2.59 -20.53 2.48
N LEU A 40 -3.35 -20.31 1.41
CA LEU A 40 -4.25 -21.34 0.88
C LEU A 40 -3.50 -22.57 0.40
N LYS A 41 -2.31 -22.39 -0.15
CA LYS A 41 -1.44 -23.48 -0.61
C LYS A 41 -0.59 -24.07 0.51
N LYS A 42 -0.68 -23.51 1.72
CA LYS A 42 0.14 -23.90 2.87
C LYS A 42 1.63 -23.69 2.61
N ASP A 43 1.96 -22.72 1.77
CA ASP A 43 3.35 -22.30 1.52
C ASP A 43 3.75 -21.30 2.59
N TRP A 44 4.13 -21.82 3.75
CA TRP A 44 4.40 -20.96 4.92
C TRP A 44 5.69 -20.14 4.77
N ASP A 45 6.69 -20.67 4.09
CA ASP A 45 7.91 -19.93 3.82
C ASP A 45 7.62 -18.73 2.92
N GLY A 46 6.85 -18.96 1.85
CA GLY A 46 6.41 -17.89 0.97
C GLY A 46 5.55 -16.87 1.69
N ALA A 47 4.62 -17.33 2.52
CA ALA A 47 3.76 -16.45 3.29
C ALA A 47 4.57 -15.58 4.25
N TYR A 48 5.59 -16.16 4.88
CA TYR A 48 6.47 -15.40 5.79
C TYR A 48 7.20 -14.28 5.04
N ASP A 49 7.80 -14.60 3.90
CA ASP A 49 8.52 -13.62 3.08
C ASP A 49 7.59 -12.49 2.63
N ILE A 50 6.38 -12.84 2.22
CA ILE A 50 5.38 -11.86 1.80
C ILE A 50 4.96 -10.97 2.98
N SER A 51 4.85 -11.54 4.18
CA SER A 51 4.48 -10.76 5.36
C SER A 51 5.51 -9.68 5.69
N ILE A 52 6.79 -9.96 5.47
CA ILE A 52 7.86 -8.97 5.64
C ILE A 52 7.68 -7.82 4.66
N ALA A 53 7.38 -8.13 3.41
CA ALA A 53 7.11 -7.11 2.40
C ALA A 53 5.89 -6.26 2.77
N LEU A 54 4.85 -6.88 3.33
CA LEU A 54 3.67 -6.14 3.79
C LEU A 54 3.99 -5.17 4.92
N VAL A 55 4.83 -5.57 5.86
CA VAL A 55 5.25 -4.68 6.94
C VAL A 55 5.95 -3.45 6.38
N ASP A 56 6.88 -3.64 5.44
CA ASP A 56 7.59 -2.53 4.81
C ASP A 56 6.63 -1.59 4.08
N LEU A 57 5.68 -2.15 3.34
CA LEU A 57 4.69 -1.33 2.61
C LEU A 57 3.77 -0.57 3.55
N THR A 58 3.37 -1.16 4.66
CA THR A 58 2.52 -0.47 5.64
C THR A 58 3.28 0.63 6.37
N HIS A 59 4.59 0.46 6.60
CA HIS A 59 5.44 1.52 7.12
C HIS A 59 5.51 2.70 6.16
N ASP A 60 5.68 2.42 4.87
CA ASP A 60 5.68 3.48 3.85
C ASP A 60 4.36 4.23 3.85
N LEU A 61 3.25 3.50 3.95
CA LEU A 61 1.93 4.10 3.99
C LEU A 61 1.77 5.00 5.22
N GLU A 62 2.25 4.55 6.37
CA GLU A 62 2.22 5.35 7.60
C GLU A 62 3.01 6.64 7.44
N ASP A 63 4.22 6.55 6.87
CA ASP A 63 5.07 7.72 6.66
C ASP A 63 4.40 8.73 5.73
N ILE A 64 3.80 8.26 4.65
CA ILE A 64 3.09 9.12 3.71
C ILE A 64 1.92 9.81 4.40
N ALA A 65 1.13 9.05 5.16
CA ALA A 65 -0.01 9.60 5.88
C ALA A 65 0.41 10.66 6.89
N ARG A 66 1.52 10.41 7.58
CA ARG A 66 2.07 11.36 8.56
C ARG A 66 2.50 12.66 7.87
N GLN A 67 3.15 12.55 6.72
CA GLN A 67 3.57 13.72 5.95
C GLN A 67 2.36 14.54 5.49
N MET A 68 1.33 13.87 5.01
CA MET A 68 0.10 14.55 4.59
C MET A 68 -0.58 15.26 5.76
N LEU A 69 -0.60 14.62 6.92
CA LEU A 69 -1.18 15.22 8.12
C LEU A 69 -0.41 16.48 8.52
N ASN A 70 0.92 16.42 8.48
CA ASN A 70 1.77 17.54 8.81
C ASN A 70 1.60 18.69 7.82
N ASP A 71 1.43 18.38 6.55
CA ASP A 71 1.26 19.40 5.51
C ASP A 71 -0.05 20.17 5.65
N GLN A 72 -1.06 19.57 6.29
CA GLN A 72 -2.34 20.23 6.51
C GLN A 72 -2.29 21.23 7.68
N LYS A 73 -1.28 21.15 8.51
CA LYS A 73 -1.09 22.08 9.61
C LYS A 73 -0.29 23.28 9.14
#